data_c25178c719dcdb0b2f92274a7b6e8fed
#
_entry.id   c25178c719dcdb0b2f92274a7b6e8fed
#
_cell.length_a   1.000
_cell.length_b   1.000
_cell.length_c   1.000
_cell.angle_alpha   90.00
_cell.angle_beta   90.00
_cell.angle_gamma   90.00
#
_symmetry.space_group_name_H-M   'P 1'
#
loop_
_entity.id
_entity.type
_entity.pdbx_description
1 polymer ?
#
loop_
_entity_poly.entity_id
_entity_poly.type
_entity_poly.pdbx_seq_one_letter_code
_entity_poly.pdbx_strand_id
1 'polypeptide(L)'
;NLDGAAKKHLKDMLVNAAAPVLVVSHDKDLLDVVSEVAELRDGNLRFFQGNYSDYLATINAEQEVAQKAVSTAKATYKQQLREQQAMQTRIARDARRGKKFAESKRKPGMTMKLDKQRSEKTASRRAQIHSGAVEAAQRSLARAERNIRDDDSVYIELPQTELPEGKRVISIPG
;
A
#
# COMPACT_ATOMS: atom_id res chain seq x y z
N ASN A 1 17.06 30.98 8.30
CA ASN A 1 16.00 31.53 7.44
C ASN A 1 16.54 32.75 6.72
N LEU A 2 16.63 32.68 5.38
CA LEU A 2 16.99 33.81 4.55
C LEU A 2 15.77 34.74 4.40
N ASP A 3 16.00 36.05 4.40
CA ASP A 3 14.96 37.01 4.04
C ASP A 3 14.66 36.97 2.54
N GLY A 4 13.61 37.62 2.08
CA GLY A 4 13.20 37.59 0.67
C GLY A 4 14.23 38.17 -0.29
N ALA A 5 15.02 39.18 0.12
CA ALA A 5 16.05 39.78 -0.69
C ALA A 5 17.26 38.85 -0.84
N ALA A 6 17.69 38.21 0.25
CA ALA A 6 18.79 37.24 0.23
C ALA A 6 18.41 35.98 -0.58
N LYS A 7 17.17 35.51 -0.50
CA LYS A 7 16.66 34.40 -1.34
C LYS A 7 16.75 34.75 -2.83
N LYS A 8 16.30 35.94 -3.20
CA LYS A 8 16.37 36.38 -4.60
C LYS A 8 17.81 36.43 -5.10
N HIS A 9 18.71 37.02 -4.31
CA HIS A 9 20.10 37.09 -4.67
C HIS A 9 20.75 35.70 -4.82
N LEU A 10 20.41 34.76 -3.92
CA LEU A 10 20.90 33.39 -4.01
C LEU A 10 20.36 32.66 -5.26
N LYS A 11 19.09 32.86 -5.63
CA LYS A 11 18.53 32.32 -6.89
C LYS A 11 19.29 32.85 -8.11
N ASP A 12 19.53 34.17 -8.16
CA ASP A 12 20.25 34.78 -9.26
C ASP A 12 21.68 34.22 -9.35
N MET A 13 22.34 33.99 -8.23
CA MET A 13 23.66 33.33 -8.18
C MET A 13 23.64 31.91 -8.71
N LEU A 14 22.60 31.11 -8.32
CA LEU A 14 22.46 29.72 -8.76
C LEU A 14 22.24 29.62 -10.27
N VAL A 15 21.36 30.46 -10.80
CA VAL A 15 21.03 30.47 -12.25
C VAL A 15 22.24 30.90 -13.09
N ASN A 16 23.07 31.79 -12.59
CA ASN A 16 24.25 32.34 -13.32
C ASN A 16 25.56 31.64 -12.93
N ALA A 17 25.53 30.55 -12.18
CA ALA A 17 26.72 29.84 -11.76
C ALA A 17 27.43 29.21 -12.96
N ALA A 18 28.72 29.55 -13.16
CA ALA A 18 29.56 28.99 -14.22
C ALA A 18 30.10 27.58 -13.88
N ALA A 19 30.01 27.17 -12.62
CA ALA A 19 30.49 25.88 -12.13
C ALA A 19 29.33 25.05 -11.58
N PRO A 20 29.43 23.70 -11.51
CA PRO A 20 28.47 22.85 -10.86
C PRO A 20 28.25 23.25 -9.38
N VAL A 21 26.98 23.43 -8.97
CA VAL A 21 26.62 23.80 -7.60
C VAL A 21 25.71 22.74 -7.02
N LEU A 22 26.03 22.26 -5.84
CA LEU A 22 25.14 21.39 -5.06
C LEU A 22 24.40 22.21 -4.01
N VAL A 23 23.09 22.17 -4.06
CA VAL A 23 22.20 22.87 -3.11
C VAL A 23 21.52 21.86 -2.22
N VAL A 24 21.64 22.01 -0.90
CA VAL A 24 20.88 21.24 0.09
C VAL A 24 19.94 22.21 0.79
N SER A 25 18.64 22.10 0.51
CA SER A 25 17.62 23.01 1.05
C SER A 25 16.28 22.29 1.17
N HIS A 26 15.41 22.83 2.04
CA HIS A 26 13.99 22.50 2.10
C HIS A 26 13.12 23.63 1.50
N ASP A 27 13.73 24.67 0.99
CA ASP A 27 13.06 25.79 0.35
C ASP A 27 12.72 25.43 -1.10
N LYS A 28 11.43 25.24 -1.36
CA LYS A 28 10.90 24.84 -2.67
C LYS A 28 11.29 25.84 -3.75
N ASP A 29 11.27 27.13 -3.42
CA ASP A 29 11.61 28.19 -4.36
C ASP A 29 13.07 28.13 -4.82
N LEU A 30 14.00 27.67 -3.97
CA LEU A 30 15.39 27.44 -4.35
C LEU A 30 15.55 26.14 -5.15
N LEU A 31 14.78 25.12 -4.81
CA LEU A 31 14.81 23.84 -5.50
C LEU A 31 14.12 23.87 -6.88
N ASP A 32 13.34 24.90 -7.17
CA ASP A 32 12.72 25.06 -8.50
C ASP A 32 13.64 25.72 -9.55
N VAL A 33 14.81 26.19 -9.16
CA VAL A 33 15.79 26.74 -10.12
C VAL A 33 16.92 25.77 -10.49
N VAL A 34 16.95 24.58 -9.88
CA VAL A 34 17.94 23.55 -10.19
C VAL A 34 17.54 22.76 -11.44
N SER A 35 18.53 22.19 -12.13
CA SER A 35 18.33 21.36 -13.32
C SER A 35 18.18 19.87 -13.02
N GLU A 36 18.55 19.44 -11.82
CA GLU A 36 18.49 18.05 -11.38
C GLU A 36 18.26 17.98 -9.87
N VAL A 37 17.42 17.06 -9.43
CA VAL A 37 17.14 16.80 -8.02
C VAL A 37 17.69 15.45 -7.62
N ALA A 38 18.46 15.40 -6.53
CA ALA A 38 18.95 14.17 -5.93
C ALA A 38 18.18 13.90 -4.63
N GLU A 39 17.44 12.82 -4.58
CA GLU A 39 16.75 12.34 -3.37
C GLU A 39 17.61 11.31 -2.65
N LEU A 40 17.90 11.53 -1.38
CA LEU A 40 18.49 10.54 -0.50
C LEU A 40 17.39 9.92 0.38
N ARG A 41 17.08 8.65 0.13
CA ARG A 41 16.05 7.92 0.89
C ARG A 41 16.53 6.50 1.21
N ASP A 42 16.36 6.08 2.45
CA ASP A 42 16.72 4.72 2.92
C ASP A 42 18.16 4.32 2.54
N GLY A 43 19.08 5.27 2.59
CA GLY A 43 20.48 5.07 2.20
C GLY A 43 20.72 4.97 0.70
N ASN A 44 19.71 5.14 -0.13
CA ASN A 44 19.81 5.13 -1.59
C ASN A 44 19.67 6.54 -2.16
N LEU A 45 20.47 6.83 -3.18
CA LEU A 45 20.44 8.10 -3.90
C LEU A 45 19.76 7.89 -5.26
N ARG A 46 18.72 8.67 -5.55
CA ARG A 46 18.03 8.70 -6.84
C ARG A 46 18.15 10.09 -7.44
N PHE A 47 18.44 10.14 -8.74
CA PHE A 47 18.52 11.39 -9.49
C PHE A 47 17.30 11.56 -10.36
N PHE A 48 16.77 12.78 -10.39
CA PHE A 48 15.60 13.18 -11.18
C PHE A 48 15.98 14.38 -12.03
N GLN A 49 15.80 14.25 -13.34
CA GLN A 49 15.98 15.36 -14.27
C GLN A 49 14.87 16.38 -14.07
N GLY A 50 15.23 17.66 -14.15
CA GLY A 50 14.32 18.76 -13.95
C GLY A 50 14.40 19.36 -12.54
N ASN A 51 13.49 20.27 -12.26
CA ASN A 51 13.40 20.99 -11.00
C ASN A 51 12.59 20.23 -9.94
N TYR A 52 12.38 20.88 -8.80
CA TYR A 52 11.63 20.29 -7.69
C TYR A 52 10.15 20.02 -8.04
N SER A 53 9.52 20.86 -8.84
CA SER A 53 8.14 20.64 -9.31
C SER A 53 8.04 19.42 -10.22
N ASP A 54 9.02 19.17 -11.09
CA ASP A 54 9.09 17.98 -11.94
C ASP A 54 9.33 16.71 -11.10
N TYR A 55 10.20 16.81 -10.11
CA TYR A 55 10.42 15.75 -9.13
C TYR A 55 9.11 15.38 -8.41
N LEU A 56 8.38 16.37 -7.88
CA LEU A 56 7.10 16.13 -7.19
C LEU A 56 6.06 15.50 -8.12
N ALA A 57 5.97 15.95 -9.36
CA ALA A 57 5.05 15.37 -10.34
C ALA A 57 5.36 13.88 -10.58
N THR A 58 6.64 13.54 -10.71
CA THR A 58 7.09 12.15 -10.89
C THR A 58 6.76 11.30 -9.66
N ILE A 59 7.06 11.79 -8.44
CA ILE A 59 6.77 11.08 -7.20
C ILE A 59 5.26 10.88 -7.01
N ASN A 60 4.45 11.90 -7.27
CA ASN A 60 3.00 11.79 -7.16
C ASN A 60 2.44 10.75 -8.15
N ALA A 61 2.94 10.71 -9.37
CA ALA A 61 2.55 9.70 -10.35
C ALA A 61 2.94 8.27 -9.90
N GLU A 62 4.16 8.08 -9.38
CA GLU A 62 4.61 6.81 -8.80
C GLU A 62 3.69 6.37 -7.64
N GLN A 63 3.30 7.31 -6.76
CA GLN A 63 2.41 7.05 -5.63
C GLN A 63 1.00 6.66 -6.07
N GLU A 64 0.44 7.34 -7.07
CA GLU A 64 -0.86 6.95 -7.62
C GLU A 64 -0.85 5.53 -8.18
N VAL A 65 0.20 5.16 -8.91
CA VAL A 65 0.36 3.80 -9.43
C VAL A 65 0.46 2.79 -8.29
N ALA A 66 1.25 3.08 -7.25
CA ALA A 66 1.38 2.23 -6.08
C ALA A 66 0.05 2.05 -5.33
N GLN A 67 -0.71 3.14 -5.12
CA GLN A 67 -2.02 3.10 -4.47
C GLN A 67 -3.04 2.28 -5.28
N LYS A 68 -3.05 2.44 -6.62
CA LYS A 68 -3.89 1.62 -7.51
C LYS A 68 -3.51 0.14 -7.42
N ALA A 69 -2.22 -0.18 -7.38
CA ALA A 69 -1.74 -1.55 -7.23
C ALA A 69 -2.20 -2.18 -5.90
N VAL A 70 -2.13 -1.44 -4.78
CA VAL A 70 -2.64 -1.89 -3.47
C VAL A 70 -4.15 -2.11 -3.51
N SER A 71 -4.90 -1.16 -4.09
CA SER A 71 -6.36 -1.29 -4.22
C SER A 71 -6.75 -2.55 -4.98
N THR A 72 -6.10 -2.83 -6.12
CA THR A 72 -6.31 -4.02 -6.94
C THR A 72 -5.92 -5.29 -6.19
N ALA A 73 -4.77 -5.33 -5.54
CA ALA A 73 -4.32 -6.48 -4.76
C ALA A 73 -5.26 -6.77 -3.59
N LYS A 74 -5.76 -5.72 -2.90
CA LYS A 74 -6.73 -5.84 -1.82
C LYS A 74 -8.09 -6.40 -2.29
N ALA A 75 -8.54 -5.95 -3.46
CA ALA A 75 -9.75 -6.50 -4.08
C ALA A 75 -9.60 -7.98 -4.43
N THR A 76 -8.48 -8.36 -5.04
CA THR A 76 -8.14 -9.75 -5.36
C THR A 76 -8.07 -10.63 -4.11
N TYR A 77 -7.40 -10.16 -3.06
CA TYR A 77 -7.32 -10.89 -1.79
C TYR A 77 -8.71 -11.13 -1.18
N LYS A 78 -9.56 -10.09 -1.14
CA LYS A 78 -10.94 -10.22 -0.66
C LYS A 78 -11.76 -11.20 -1.51
N GLN A 79 -11.57 -11.21 -2.83
CA GLN A 79 -12.23 -12.15 -3.72
C GLN A 79 -11.81 -13.59 -3.41
N GLN A 80 -10.50 -13.85 -3.29
CA GLN A 80 -9.99 -15.19 -2.99
C GLN A 80 -10.47 -15.72 -1.63
N LEU A 81 -10.58 -14.86 -0.61
CA LEU A 81 -11.17 -15.22 0.68
C LEU A 81 -12.64 -15.64 0.54
N ARG A 82 -13.44 -14.90 -0.25
CA ARG A 82 -14.86 -15.26 -0.49
C ARG A 82 -14.97 -16.58 -1.23
N GLU A 83 -14.14 -16.82 -2.23
CA GLU A 83 -14.12 -18.07 -2.99
C GLU A 83 -13.72 -19.25 -2.11
N GLN A 84 -12.73 -19.09 -1.23
CA GLN A 84 -12.33 -20.09 -0.26
C GLN A 84 -13.48 -20.43 0.69
N GLN A 85 -14.16 -19.43 1.24
CA GLN A 85 -15.32 -19.65 2.13
C GLN A 85 -16.49 -20.36 1.41
N ALA A 86 -16.78 -19.93 0.19
CA ALA A 86 -17.82 -20.57 -0.63
C ALA A 86 -17.48 -22.03 -0.91
N MET A 87 -16.20 -22.33 -1.22
CA MET A 87 -15.73 -23.70 -1.43
C MET A 87 -15.83 -24.55 -0.16
N GLN A 88 -15.43 -24.02 1.00
CA GLN A 88 -15.57 -24.72 2.28
C GLN A 88 -17.04 -25.06 2.58
N THR A 89 -17.94 -24.10 2.37
CA THR A 89 -19.39 -24.31 2.53
C THR A 89 -19.88 -25.39 1.59
N ARG A 90 -19.44 -25.42 0.34
CA ARG A 90 -19.78 -26.43 -0.65
C ARG A 90 -19.29 -27.81 -0.22
N ILE A 91 -18.03 -27.92 0.20
CA ILE A 91 -17.46 -29.19 0.70
C ILE A 91 -18.26 -29.71 1.88
N ALA A 92 -18.58 -28.85 2.86
CA ALA A 92 -19.38 -29.23 4.03
C ALA A 92 -20.78 -29.72 3.64
N ARG A 93 -21.44 -29.05 2.69
CA ARG A 93 -22.76 -29.45 2.18
C ARG A 93 -22.69 -30.81 1.46
N ASP A 94 -21.69 -31.00 0.61
CA ASP A 94 -21.52 -32.24 -0.15
C ASP A 94 -21.20 -33.42 0.80
N ALA A 95 -20.37 -33.20 1.84
CA ALA A 95 -20.13 -34.19 2.89
C ALA A 95 -21.40 -34.60 3.64
N ARG A 96 -22.27 -33.64 4.00
CA ARG A 96 -23.58 -33.92 4.64
C ARG A 96 -24.51 -34.74 3.72
N ARG A 97 -24.54 -34.43 2.41
CA ARG A 97 -25.30 -35.20 1.42
C ARG A 97 -24.73 -36.62 1.28
N GLY A 98 -23.44 -36.75 1.22
CA GLY A 98 -22.76 -38.05 1.15
C GLY A 98 -23.07 -38.92 2.38
N LYS A 99 -23.10 -38.35 3.58
CA LYS A 99 -23.48 -39.04 4.81
C LYS A 99 -24.94 -39.56 4.75
N LYS A 100 -25.89 -38.69 4.38
CA LYS A 100 -27.32 -39.08 4.23
C LYS A 100 -27.49 -40.17 3.17
N PHE A 101 -26.77 -40.10 2.06
CA PHE A 101 -26.79 -41.14 1.03
C PHE A 101 -26.25 -42.49 1.54
N ALA A 102 -25.18 -42.47 2.33
CA ALA A 102 -24.60 -43.65 2.97
C ALA A 102 -25.61 -44.32 3.93
N GLU A 103 -26.30 -43.54 4.72
CA GLU A 103 -27.34 -44.02 5.65
C GLU A 103 -28.50 -44.71 4.93
N SER A 104 -28.81 -44.35 3.67
CA SER A 104 -29.88 -44.94 2.89
C SER A 104 -29.60 -46.34 2.39
N LYS A 105 -28.38 -46.89 2.59
CA LYS A 105 -27.94 -48.27 2.22
C LYS A 105 -28.20 -48.66 0.76
N ARG A 106 -28.23 -47.71 -0.18
CA ARG A 106 -28.55 -47.95 -1.61
C ARG A 106 -27.42 -48.56 -2.43
N LYS A 107 -26.22 -48.68 -1.89
CA LYS A 107 -25.03 -49.25 -2.56
C LYS A 107 -24.31 -50.25 -1.65
N PRO A 108 -23.58 -51.21 -2.22
CA PRO A 108 -22.69 -52.10 -1.46
C PRO A 108 -21.64 -51.32 -0.64
N GLY A 109 -21.33 -51.72 0.58
CA GLY A 109 -20.47 -51.00 1.51
C GLY A 109 -19.06 -50.73 0.96
N MET A 110 -18.51 -51.67 0.14
CA MET A 110 -17.18 -51.51 -0.43
C MET A 110 -17.10 -50.35 -1.45
N THR A 111 -18.11 -50.25 -2.34
CA THR A 111 -18.19 -49.15 -3.31
C THR A 111 -18.39 -47.79 -2.63
N MET A 112 -19.16 -47.74 -1.54
CA MET A 112 -19.37 -46.52 -0.73
C MET A 112 -18.07 -46.04 -0.07
N LYS A 113 -17.22 -46.98 0.40
CA LYS A 113 -15.92 -46.64 0.99
C LYS A 113 -14.98 -46.00 -0.05
N LEU A 114 -14.92 -46.59 -1.26
CA LEU A 114 -14.13 -46.03 -2.35
C LEU A 114 -14.64 -44.65 -2.83
N ASP A 115 -15.94 -44.50 -2.99
CA ASP A 115 -16.57 -43.22 -3.36
C ASP A 115 -16.27 -42.12 -2.31
N LYS A 116 -16.32 -42.48 -1.03
CA LYS A 116 -15.95 -41.58 0.08
C LYS A 116 -14.50 -41.14 0.00
N GLN A 117 -13.56 -42.08 -0.15
CA GLN A 117 -12.13 -41.77 -0.26
C GLN A 117 -11.82 -40.86 -1.46
N ARG A 118 -12.43 -41.12 -2.63
CA ARG A 118 -12.28 -40.28 -3.83
C ARG A 118 -12.81 -38.87 -3.60
N SER A 119 -13.97 -38.76 -2.94
CA SER A 119 -14.59 -37.46 -2.60
C SER A 119 -13.74 -36.68 -1.64
N GLU A 120 -13.22 -37.29 -0.57
CA GLU A 120 -12.35 -36.66 0.41
C GLU A 120 -11.03 -36.19 -0.21
N LYS A 121 -10.39 -37.01 -1.07
CA LYS A 121 -9.18 -36.62 -1.80
C LYS A 121 -9.42 -35.41 -2.72
N THR A 122 -10.56 -35.40 -3.43
CA THR A 122 -10.95 -34.29 -4.31
C THR A 122 -11.23 -33.01 -3.51
N ALA A 123 -11.94 -33.13 -2.38
CA ALA A 123 -12.24 -32.03 -1.48
C ALA A 123 -10.95 -31.43 -0.90
N SER A 124 -10.04 -32.28 -0.41
CA SER A 124 -8.74 -31.85 0.11
C SER A 124 -7.91 -31.10 -0.95
N ARG A 125 -7.81 -31.65 -2.17
CA ARG A 125 -7.09 -30.99 -3.27
C ARG A 125 -7.70 -29.62 -3.61
N ARG A 126 -9.02 -29.50 -3.67
CA ARG A 126 -9.71 -28.21 -3.89
C ARG A 126 -9.44 -27.21 -2.77
N ALA A 127 -9.51 -27.67 -1.52
CA ALA A 127 -9.21 -26.82 -0.36
C ALA A 127 -7.76 -26.29 -0.41
N GLN A 128 -6.79 -27.13 -0.75
CA GLN A 128 -5.39 -26.73 -0.91
C GLN A 128 -5.18 -25.71 -2.04
N ILE A 129 -5.86 -25.85 -3.18
CA ILE A 129 -5.77 -24.89 -4.29
C ILE A 129 -6.27 -23.52 -3.84
N HIS A 130 -7.42 -23.45 -3.17
CA HIS A 130 -7.97 -22.18 -2.69
C HIS A 130 -7.14 -21.57 -1.55
N SER A 131 -6.59 -22.38 -0.65
CA SER A 131 -5.66 -21.91 0.39
C SER A 131 -4.41 -21.30 -0.25
N GLY A 132 -3.80 -21.98 -1.20
CA GLY A 132 -2.64 -21.46 -1.92
C GLY A 132 -2.93 -20.18 -2.70
N ALA A 133 -4.13 -20.03 -3.28
CA ALA A 133 -4.55 -18.81 -3.96
C ALA A 133 -4.69 -17.63 -3.00
N VAL A 134 -5.27 -17.84 -1.81
CA VAL A 134 -5.38 -16.82 -0.75
C VAL A 134 -4.00 -16.39 -0.27
N GLU A 135 -3.10 -17.33 0.00
CA GLU A 135 -1.72 -17.03 0.41
C GLU A 135 -0.94 -16.25 -0.67
N ALA A 136 -1.12 -16.61 -1.93
CA ALA A 136 -0.50 -15.89 -3.05
C ALA A 136 -1.02 -14.46 -3.16
N ALA A 137 -2.34 -14.27 -3.02
CA ALA A 137 -2.97 -12.95 -3.03
C ALA A 137 -2.53 -12.10 -1.83
N GLN A 138 -2.38 -12.70 -0.65
CA GLN A 138 -1.87 -12.02 0.55
C GLN A 138 -0.42 -11.55 0.36
N ARG A 139 0.44 -12.41 -0.21
CA ARG A 139 1.84 -12.02 -0.53
C ARG A 139 1.89 -10.90 -1.57
N SER A 140 1.00 -10.93 -2.56
CA SER A 140 0.89 -9.86 -3.56
C SER A 140 0.48 -8.53 -2.93
N LEU A 141 -0.50 -8.56 -2.02
CA LEU A 141 -0.93 -7.37 -1.26
C LEU A 141 0.22 -6.80 -0.42
N ALA A 142 0.88 -7.64 0.38
CA ALA A 142 2.01 -7.20 1.20
C ALA A 142 3.17 -6.62 0.36
N ARG A 143 3.40 -7.14 -0.87
CA ARG A 143 4.38 -6.56 -1.79
C ARG A 143 3.94 -5.20 -2.32
N ALA A 144 2.67 -5.05 -2.68
CA ALA A 144 2.14 -3.78 -3.16
C ALA A 144 2.18 -2.70 -2.07
N GLU A 145 1.86 -3.04 -0.83
CA GLU A 145 1.91 -2.12 0.32
C GLU A 145 3.33 -1.60 0.60
N ARG A 146 4.37 -2.42 0.41
CA ARG A 146 5.77 -1.97 0.56
C ARG A 146 6.22 -0.94 -0.47
N ASN A 147 5.52 -0.84 -1.60
CA ASN A 147 5.85 0.13 -2.64
C ASN A 147 5.19 1.51 -2.40
N ILE A 148 4.29 1.61 -1.42
CA ILE A 148 3.78 2.90 -1.00
C ILE A 148 4.89 3.62 -0.25
N ARG A 149 5.15 4.87 -0.62
CA ARG A 149 6.03 5.75 0.17
C ARG A 149 5.29 6.12 1.45
N ASP A 150 5.89 5.82 2.55
CA ASP A 150 5.50 6.35 3.85
C ASP A 150 6.26 7.67 4.05
N ASP A 151 5.76 8.73 3.45
CA ASP A 151 6.23 10.07 3.74
C ASP A 151 5.48 10.48 5.03
N ASP A 152 6.12 10.28 6.17
CA ASP A 152 5.60 10.52 7.50
C ASP A 152 4.84 11.86 7.57
N SER A 153 3.53 11.80 7.49
CA SER A 153 2.70 12.88 7.99
C SER A 153 2.76 12.78 9.52
N VAL A 154 3.55 13.64 10.14
CA VAL A 154 3.58 13.74 11.60
C VAL A 154 2.20 14.24 12.06
N TYR A 155 1.33 13.31 12.42
CA TYR A 155 0.09 13.59 13.10
C TYR A 155 0.43 13.85 14.57
N ILE A 156 0.46 15.11 14.97
CA ILE A 156 0.55 15.47 16.38
C ILE A 156 -0.89 15.56 16.90
N GLU A 157 -1.39 14.48 17.50
CA GLU A 157 -2.56 14.56 18.36
C GLU A 157 -2.16 15.27 19.64
N LEU A 158 -2.68 16.45 19.85
CA LEU A 158 -2.54 17.21 21.11
C LEU A 158 -3.87 17.06 21.89
N PRO A 159 -4.05 15.97 22.65
CA PRO A 159 -5.34 15.64 23.28
C PRO A 159 -5.79 16.62 24.38
N GLN A 160 -5.02 17.66 24.71
CA GLN A 160 -5.33 18.65 25.74
C GLN A 160 -5.34 20.09 25.23
N THR A 161 -5.50 20.32 23.94
CA THR A 161 -5.53 21.67 23.35
C THR A 161 -6.93 22.26 23.17
N GLU A 162 -7.96 21.65 23.72
CA GLU A 162 -9.26 22.31 23.84
C GLU A 162 -9.15 23.49 24.82
N LEU A 163 -9.00 24.67 24.24
CA LEU A 163 -9.03 25.90 25.01
C LEU A 163 -10.49 26.24 25.36
N PRO A 164 -10.80 26.57 26.63
CA PRO A 164 -12.12 27.03 26.99
C PRO A 164 -12.50 28.27 26.15
N GLU A 165 -13.74 28.34 25.69
CA GLU A 165 -14.25 29.47 24.92
C GLU A 165 -13.94 30.79 25.66
N GLY A 166 -13.36 31.76 24.92
CA GLY A 166 -13.02 33.08 25.45
C GLY A 166 -11.61 33.25 26.04
N LYS A 167 -10.77 32.22 26.09
CA LYS A 167 -9.39 32.35 26.57
C LYS A 167 -8.47 32.93 25.49
N ARG A 168 -7.96 34.16 25.68
CA ARG A 168 -6.92 34.71 24.81
C ARG A 168 -5.58 34.01 25.05
N VAL A 169 -5.04 33.38 24.03
CA VAL A 169 -3.75 32.67 24.10
C VAL A 169 -2.58 33.56 23.76
N ILE A 170 -2.79 34.55 22.90
CA ILE A 170 -1.77 35.53 22.49
C ILE A 170 -2.44 36.93 22.45
N SER A 171 -1.83 37.90 23.11
CA SER A 171 -2.15 39.35 22.95
C SER A 171 -0.91 39.98 22.33
N ILE A 172 -1.00 40.44 21.08
CA ILE A 172 0.05 41.24 20.44
C ILE A 172 -0.25 42.70 20.77
N PRO A 173 0.62 43.38 21.52
CA PRO A 173 0.45 44.84 21.71
C PRO A 173 0.68 45.52 20.35
N GLY A 174 -0.25 46.41 19.95
CA GLY A 174 -0.15 47.24 18.76
C GLY A 174 0.88 48.36 18.95
#